data_9bcc599a7cceb4262eae37ddbc0bda19
#
_entry.id   9bcc599a7cceb4262eae37ddbc0bda19
#
_cell.length_a   1.000
_cell.length_b   1.000
_cell.length_c   1.000
_cell.angle_alpha   90.00
_cell.angle_beta   90.00
_cell.angle_gamma   90.00
#
_symmetry.space_group_name_H-M   'P 1'
#
loop_
_entity.id
_entity.type
_entity.pdbx_description
1 polymer ?
#
loop_
_entity_poly.entity_id
_entity_poly.type
_entity_poly.pdbx_seq_one_letter_code
_entity_poly.pdbx_strand_id
1 'polypeptide(L)'
;MSGPLVLLAAGGTGGHLFPAEALANALSRRGVAVELVTDERALRYGDTFPARAMHTVPAGTPRSGSIVERGGAILRLGFGVLKALRLIRRLKPAVVVGFGGYPSVPPLLAASLLGAPTVLHEANGVMGRANRFLASRVDAIAAGFPLDDAELAAKLTVTGNPLRPKALAAAGEPYPAEDGRLRLLVTGGSQGARVMADIVPAAVAALPEELRGRLVIVQQTRPEDMARVKAIYDGAAVAAELASFFSDLPHRMAQAQLVIARAGASTVSELAAIGRAAILVPLPHALDQDQASNAAVLKATGAAEVVRQEDFTPRFLSGRLAQLLSDLPQLHARAEKAKAAGVADAAERLAELTLRTAGVRPAAVAPARI
;
A
#
# COMPACT_ATOMS: atom_id res chain seq x y z
N MET A 1 30.52 7.80 -18.51
CA MET A 1 30.07 6.43 -18.17
C MET A 1 28.68 6.58 -17.56
N SER A 2 27.66 6.01 -18.21
CA SER A 2 26.31 5.98 -17.61
C SER A 2 26.35 5.18 -16.31
N GLY A 3 25.81 5.75 -15.22
CA GLY A 3 25.73 5.06 -13.92
C GLY A 3 24.98 3.72 -14.02
N PRO A 4 24.94 2.94 -12.92
CA PRO A 4 24.28 1.63 -12.90
C PRO A 4 22.77 1.79 -13.27
N LEU A 5 22.25 0.84 -14.05
CA LEU A 5 20.83 0.78 -14.40
C LEU A 5 20.10 -0.20 -13.50
N VAL A 6 19.03 0.25 -12.87
CA VAL A 6 18.07 -0.59 -12.14
C VAL A 6 16.82 -0.77 -12.98
N LEU A 7 16.40 -2.02 -13.17
CA LEU A 7 15.17 -2.35 -13.88
C LEU A 7 14.09 -2.71 -12.87
N LEU A 8 13.04 -1.88 -12.76
CA LEU A 8 11.88 -2.12 -11.91
C LEU A 8 10.83 -2.92 -12.68
N ALA A 9 10.17 -3.85 -12.01
CA ALA A 9 9.08 -4.64 -12.56
C ALA A 9 7.84 -4.48 -11.68
N ALA A 10 6.87 -3.70 -12.14
CA ALA A 10 5.64 -3.41 -11.42
C ALA A 10 4.48 -3.23 -12.39
N GLY A 11 3.27 -3.52 -11.95
CA GLY A 11 2.09 -3.31 -12.79
C GLY A 11 0.80 -3.77 -12.14
N GLY A 12 -0.28 -3.69 -12.90
CA GLY A 12 -1.60 -4.16 -12.50
C GLY A 12 -2.38 -3.18 -11.65
N THR A 13 -1.85 -2.72 -10.53
CA THR A 13 -2.57 -1.83 -9.60
C THR A 13 -1.63 -0.79 -8.97
N GLY A 14 -2.21 0.29 -8.44
CA GLY A 14 -1.46 1.31 -7.70
C GLY A 14 -0.68 0.74 -6.50
N GLY A 15 -1.16 -0.35 -5.89
CA GLY A 15 -0.47 -1.00 -4.76
C GLY A 15 0.94 -1.51 -5.08
N HIS A 16 1.22 -1.84 -6.36
CA HIS A 16 2.56 -2.25 -6.81
C HIS A 16 3.34 -1.09 -7.44
N LEU A 17 2.64 -0.19 -8.14
CA LEU A 17 3.29 0.93 -8.84
C LEU A 17 3.78 2.02 -7.88
N PHE A 18 3.04 2.34 -6.82
CA PHE A 18 3.44 3.39 -5.89
C PHE A 18 4.73 3.07 -5.11
N PRO A 19 4.93 1.85 -4.57
CA PRO A 19 6.23 1.48 -4.01
C PRO A 19 7.37 1.51 -5.03
N ALA A 20 7.11 1.12 -6.29
CA ALA A 20 8.09 1.18 -7.37
C ALA A 20 8.47 2.63 -7.70
N GLU A 21 7.50 3.55 -7.75
CA GLU A 21 7.72 4.98 -7.94
C GLU A 21 8.56 5.58 -6.80
N ALA A 22 8.23 5.23 -5.56
CA ALA A 22 8.99 5.70 -4.40
C ALA A 22 10.46 5.22 -4.44
N LEU A 23 10.71 3.96 -4.81
CA LEU A 23 12.07 3.45 -5.03
C LEU A 23 12.76 4.16 -6.19
N ALA A 24 12.07 4.37 -7.32
CA ALA A 24 12.64 5.07 -8.47
C ALA A 24 13.11 6.48 -8.10
N ASN A 25 12.31 7.20 -7.31
CA ASN A 25 12.70 8.52 -6.79
C ASN A 25 13.92 8.44 -5.87
N ALA A 26 13.98 7.45 -4.97
CA ALA A 26 15.11 7.27 -4.06
C ALA A 26 16.42 6.92 -4.82
N LEU A 27 16.33 6.10 -5.85
CA LEU A 27 17.46 5.75 -6.73
C LEU A 27 17.90 6.93 -7.59
N SER A 28 16.95 7.69 -8.14
CA SER A 28 17.26 8.88 -8.96
C SER A 28 18.01 9.96 -8.17
N ARG A 29 17.63 10.19 -6.89
CA ARG A 29 18.40 11.09 -5.99
C ARG A 29 19.85 10.64 -5.76
N ARG A 30 20.12 9.35 -5.94
CA ARG A 30 21.47 8.75 -5.83
C ARG A 30 22.21 8.68 -7.17
N GLY A 31 21.66 9.30 -8.23
CA GLY A 31 22.25 9.30 -9.57
C GLY A 31 22.17 7.96 -10.32
N VAL A 32 21.29 7.05 -9.87
CA VAL A 32 21.08 5.73 -10.47
C VAL A 32 20.00 5.83 -11.53
N ALA A 33 20.29 5.30 -12.74
CA ALA A 33 19.31 5.23 -13.82
C ALA A 33 18.25 4.16 -13.52
N VAL A 34 16.99 4.50 -13.81
CA VAL A 34 15.85 3.60 -13.60
C VAL A 34 15.09 3.41 -14.91
N GLU A 35 14.73 2.16 -15.23
CA GLU A 35 13.76 1.82 -16.26
C GLU A 35 12.66 0.94 -15.66
N LEU A 36 11.45 1.00 -16.23
CA LEU A 36 10.29 0.25 -15.74
C LEU A 36 9.84 -0.79 -16.76
N VAL A 37 9.63 -2.02 -16.29
CA VAL A 37 8.87 -3.05 -17.02
C VAL A 37 7.48 -3.13 -16.40
N THR A 38 6.46 -3.06 -17.23
CA THR A 38 5.07 -3.08 -16.78
C THR A 38 4.15 -3.83 -17.74
N ASP A 39 2.88 -3.96 -17.40
CA ASP A 39 1.83 -4.46 -18.29
C ASP A 39 1.01 -3.31 -18.90
N GLU A 40 0.21 -3.61 -19.91
CA GLU A 40 -0.60 -2.61 -20.62
C GLU A 40 -1.58 -1.86 -19.71
N ARG A 41 -2.02 -2.47 -18.61
CA ARG A 41 -2.94 -1.85 -17.64
C ARG A 41 -2.30 -0.71 -16.89
N ALA A 42 -1.01 -0.77 -16.68
CA ALA A 42 -0.25 0.23 -15.94
C ALA A 42 0.17 1.42 -16.81
N LEU A 43 0.06 1.34 -18.13
CA LEU A 43 0.34 2.48 -19.04
C LEU A 43 -0.55 3.69 -18.73
N ARG A 44 -1.72 3.49 -18.14
CA ARG A 44 -2.62 4.58 -17.69
C ARG A 44 -2.01 5.45 -16.55
N TYR A 45 -1.00 4.95 -15.87
CA TYR A 45 -0.27 5.66 -14.81
C TYR A 45 1.08 6.22 -15.30
N GLY A 46 1.43 6.03 -16.59
CA GLY A 46 2.80 6.05 -17.09
C GLY A 46 3.43 7.40 -17.34
N ASP A 47 2.66 8.46 -17.62
CA ASP A 47 3.25 9.74 -18.02
C ASP A 47 3.96 10.49 -16.87
N THR A 48 3.80 10.04 -15.62
CA THR A 48 4.40 10.67 -14.44
C THR A 48 5.43 9.80 -13.72
N PHE A 49 5.63 8.54 -14.15
CA PHE A 49 6.56 7.62 -13.48
C PHE A 49 8.02 8.04 -13.73
N PRO A 50 8.87 8.18 -12.68
CA PRO A 50 10.24 8.69 -12.79
C PRO A 50 11.21 7.62 -13.33
N ALA A 51 10.98 7.13 -14.53
CA ALA A 51 11.84 6.21 -15.25
C ALA A 51 12.33 6.80 -16.56
N ARG A 52 13.58 6.49 -16.95
CA ARG A 52 14.16 6.91 -18.21
C ARG A 52 13.44 6.31 -19.43
N ALA A 53 12.95 5.08 -19.28
CA ALA A 53 12.17 4.38 -20.28
C ALA A 53 11.20 3.38 -19.64
N MET A 54 10.09 3.10 -20.35
CA MET A 54 9.10 2.12 -19.96
C MET A 54 8.97 1.04 -21.02
N HIS A 55 8.90 -0.21 -20.59
CA HIS A 55 8.80 -1.38 -21.44
C HIS A 55 7.57 -2.20 -21.07
N THR A 56 6.81 -2.61 -22.07
CA THR A 56 5.66 -3.50 -21.86
C THR A 56 6.06 -4.95 -22.08
N VAL A 57 5.72 -5.79 -21.11
CA VAL A 57 5.90 -7.24 -21.19
C VAL A 57 4.56 -7.91 -20.90
N PRO A 58 4.09 -8.84 -21.78
CA PRO A 58 2.87 -9.56 -21.51
C PRO A 58 2.94 -10.33 -20.19
N ALA A 59 1.90 -10.17 -19.39
CA ALA A 59 1.72 -10.93 -18.16
C ALA A 59 0.33 -11.56 -18.15
N GLY A 60 0.24 -12.84 -17.90
CA GLY A 60 -1.00 -13.57 -17.72
C GLY A 60 -1.26 -13.82 -16.24
N THR A 61 -2.50 -13.62 -15.79
CA THR A 61 -2.91 -14.04 -14.45
C THR A 61 -3.64 -15.38 -14.59
N PRO A 62 -3.04 -16.52 -14.22
CA PRO A 62 -3.73 -17.82 -14.23
C PRO A 62 -4.74 -17.84 -13.07
N ARG A 63 -5.87 -17.15 -13.26
CA ARG A 63 -7.00 -17.14 -12.32
C ARG A 63 -8.00 -18.26 -12.68
N SER A 64 -8.92 -18.51 -11.75
CA SER A 64 -10.07 -19.41 -11.95
C SER A 64 -10.77 -19.14 -13.28
N GLY A 65 -10.68 -20.05 -14.21
CA GLY A 65 -11.27 -20.03 -15.53
C GLY A 65 -11.21 -21.43 -16.11
N SER A 66 -11.68 -21.61 -17.32
CA SER A 66 -11.60 -22.87 -18.07
C SER A 66 -10.13 -23.30 -18.24
N ILE A 67 -9.90 -24.60 -18.51
CA ILE A 67 -8.55 -25.14 -18.80
C ILE A 67 -7.89 -24.38 -19.94
N VAL A 68 -8.68 -23.94 -20.93
CA VAL A 68 -8.22 -23.16 -22.09
C VAL A 68 -7.70 -21.77 -21.65
N GLU A 69 -8.43 -21.09 -20.76
CA GLU A 69 -8.01 -19.76 -20.24
C GLU A 69 -6.74 -19.86 -19.40
N ARG A 70 -6.60 -20.93 -18.60
CA ARG A 70 -5.38 -21.21 -17.83
C ARG A 70 -4.19 -21.50 -18.76
N GLY A 71 -4.40 -22.31 -19.78
CA GLY A 71 -3.38 -22.57 -20.82
C GLY A 71 -2.94 -21.30 -21.52
N GLY A 72 -3.89 -20.45 -21.91
CA GLY A 72 -3.60 -19.15 -22.53
C GLY A 72 -2.83 -18.21 -21.61
N ALA A 73 -3.12 -18.19 -20.31
CA ALA A 73 -2.38 -17.38 -19.33
C ALA A 73 -0.93 -17.86 -19.16
N ILE A 74 -0.71 -19.18 -19.13
CA ILE A 74 0.63 -19.78 -19.05
C ILE A 74 1.44 -19.46 -20.31
N LEU A 75 0.85 -19.59 -21.50
CA LEU A 75 1.50 -19.23 -22.76
C LEU A 75 1.89 -17.74 -22.82
N ARG A 76 1.01 -16.85 -22.35
CA ARG A 76 1.31 -15.42 -22.23
C ARG A 76 2.47 -15.16 -21.25
N LEU A 77 2.52 -15.85 -20.11
CA LEU A 77 3.65 -15.77 -19.19
C LEU A 77 4.95 -16.25 -19.85
N GLY A 78 4.93 -17.38 -20.55
CA GLY A 78 6.09 -17.90 -21.27
C GLY A 78 6.60 -16.93 -22.33
N PHE A 79 5.70 -16.35 -23.13
CA PHE A 79 6.06 -15.32 -24.11
C PHE A 79 6.61 -14.06 -23.43
N GLY A 80 6.03 -13.68 -22.29
CA GLY A 80 6.52 -12.58 -21.43
C GLY A 80 7.95 -12.84 -20.97
N VAL A 81 8.27 -14.06 -20.53
CA VAL A 81 9.65 -14.44 -20.13
C VAL A 81 10.62 -14.30 -21.31
N LEU A 82 10.26 -14.80 -22.49
CA LEU A 82 11.11 -14.66 -23.69
C LEU A 82 11.37 -13.19 -24.07
N LYS A 83 10.35 -12.34 -23.97
CA LYS A 83 10.48 -10.89 -24.20
C LYS A 83 11.37 -10.25 -23.14
N ALA A 84 11.19 -10.61 -21.87
CA ALA A 84 12.00 -10.13 -20.75
C ALA A 84 13.46 -10.57 -20.86
N LEU A 85 13.74 -11.81 -21.29
CA LEU A 85 15.11 -12.30 -21.54
C LEU A 85 15.83 -11.44 -22.58
N ARG A 86 15.16 -11.12 -23.71
CA ARG A 86 15.75 -10.25 -24.74
C ARG A 86 16.00 -8.84 -24.22
N LEU A 87 15.05 -8.30 -23.46
CA LEU A 87 15.15 -6.98 -22.86
C LEU A 87 16.33 -6.88 -21.88
N ILE A 88 16.44 -7.83 -20.93
CA ILE A 88 17.51 -7.85 -19.92
C ILE A 88 18.89 -8.05 -20.55
N ARG A 89 19.02 -8.93 -21.57
CA ARG A 89 20.27 -9.08 -22.33
C ARG A 89 20.70 -7.80 -23.03
N ARG A 90 19.75 -7.02 -23.53
CA ARG A 90 20.01 -5.73 -24.20
C ARG A 90 20.38 -4.64 -23.20
N LEU A 91 19.62 -4.52 -22.10
CA LEU A 91 19.78 -3.44 -21.12
C LEU A 91 20.93 -3.71 -20.14
N LYS A 92 21.23 -4.96 -19.85
CA LYS A 92 22.23 -5.41 -18.86
C LYS A 92 22.09 -4.66 -17.53
N PRO A 93 20.88 -4.68 -16.90
CA PRO A 93 20.68 -3.97 -15.65
C PRO A 93 21.59 -4.55 -14.55
N ALA A 94 22.05 -3.69 -13.64
CA ALA A 94 22.83 -4.10 -12.48
C ALA A 94 21.99 -4.94 -11.50
N VAL A 95 20.66 -4.71 -11.47
CA VAL A 95 19.69 -5.46 -10.67
C VAL A 95 18.28 -5.32 -11.23
N VAL A 96 17.45 -6.34 -11.04
CA VAL A 96 16.02 -6.30 -11.37
C VAL A 96 15.22 -6.37 -10.07
N VAL A 97 14.32 -5.40 -9.85
CA VAL A 97 13.47 -5.32 -8.65
C VAL A 97 12.02 -5.54 -9.02
N GLY A 98 11.37 -6.56 -8.47
CA GLY A 98 9.95 -6.84 -8.69
C GLY A 98 9.11 -6.44 -7.48
N PHE A 99 7.95 -5.81 -7.74
CA PHE A 99 7.02 -5.31 -6.72
C PHE A 99 5.79 -6.21 -6.53
N GLY A 100 5.88 -7.44 -6.96
CA GLY A 100 4.78 -8.39 -6.83
C GLY A 100 3.74 -8.33 -7.95
N GLY A 101 2.74 -9.19 -7.80
CA GLY A 101 1.78 -9.44 -8.86
C GLY A 101 2.36 -10.18 -10.07
N TYR A 102 1.48 -10.66 -10.93
CA TYR A 102 1.91 -11.42 -12.12
C TYR A 102 2.77 -10.62 -13.12
N PRO A 103 2.67 -9.29 -13.24
CA PRO A 103 3.58 -8.51 -14.11
C PRO A 103 5.05 -8.59 -13.70
N SER A 104 5.37 -8.86 -12.43
CA SER A 104 6.76 -9.02 -11.97
C SER A 104 7.36 -10.40 -12.31
N VAL A 105 6.52 -11.40 -12.57
CA VAL A 105 6.98 -12.80 -12.78
C VAL A 105 7.90 -12.93 -13.99
N PRO A 106 7.53 -12.48 -15.20
CA PRO A 106 8.40 -12.62 -16.36
C PRO A 106 9.76 -11.94 -16.23
N PRO A 107 9.86 -10.66 -15.76
CA PRO A 107 11.14 -9.99 -15.59
C PRO A 107 12.04 -10.65 -14.55
N LEU A 108 11.51 -11.00 -13.36
CA LEU A 108 12.31 -11.61 -12.29
C LEU A 108 12.76 -13.03 -12.65
N LEU A 109 11.90 -13.82 -13.28
CA LEU A 109 12.27 -15.16 -13.74
C LEU A 109 13.34 -15.08 -14.83
N ALA A 110 13.20 -14.16 -15.78
CA ALA A 110 14.19 -13.94 -16.83
C ALA A 110 15.55 -13.47 -16.25
N ALA A 111 15.53 -12.58 -15.27
CA ALA A 111 16.73 -12.12 -14.57
C ALA A 111 17.44 -13.27 -13.84
N SER A 112 16.70 -14.05 -13.07
CA SER A 112 17.22 -15.24 -12.38
C SER A 112 17.84 -16.25 -13.36
N LEU A 113 17.19 -16.53 -14.49
CA LEU A 113 17.73 -17.42 -15.54
C LEU A 113 19.01 -16.89 -16.19
N LEU A 114 19.22 -15.58 -16.21
CA LEU A 114 20.41 -14.94 -16.75
C LEU A 114 21.51 -14.70 -15.70
N GLY A 115 21.29 -15.07 -14.43
CA GLY A 115 22.21 -14.77 -13.34
C GLY A 115 22.33 -13.29 -13.02
N ALA A 116 21.37 -12.47 -13.44
CA ALA A 116 21.33 -11.06 -13.06
C ALA A 116 20.78 -10.90 -11.63
N PRO A 117 21.37 -10.02 -10.79
CA PRO A 117 20.91 -9.79 -9.43
C PRO A 117 19.42 -9.42 -9.36
N THR A 118 18.73 -9.94 -8.34
CA THR A 118 17.28 -9.82 -8.22
C THR A 118 16.84 -9.46 -6.81
N VAL A 119 15.90 -8.52 -6.70
CA VAL A 119 15.22 -8.18 -5.45
C VAL A 119 13.71 -8.34 -5.65
N LEU A 120 13.04 -8.97 -4.71
CA LEU A 120 11.58 -9.08 -4.67
C LEU A 120 11.04 -8.25 -3.52
N HIS A 121 10.12 -7.35 -3.77
CA HIS A 121 9.39 -6.63 -2.74
C HIS A 121 8.04 -7.28 -2.47
N GLU A 122 7.78 -7.63 -1.20
CA GLU A 122 6.47 -8.04 -0.71
C GLU A 122 5.87 -6.96 0.18
N ALA A 123 4.75 -6.42 -0.26
CA ALA A 123 4.11 -5.32 0.45
C ALA A 123 3.25 -5.77 1.63
N ASN A 124 2.75 -7.01 1.61
CA ASN A 124 1.80 -7.52 2.61
C ASN A 124 2.49 -8.29 3.73
N GLY A 125 1.79 -8.46 4.84
CA GLY A 125 2.23 -9.29 5.97
C GLY A 125 2.12 -10.80 5.71
N VAL A 126 1.73 -11.19 4.51
CA VAL A 126 1.76 -12.57 4.00
C VAL A 126 2.17 -12.54 2.54
N MET A 127 3.01 -13.48 2.14
CA MET A 127 3.53 -13.50 0.77
C MET A 127 2.47 -13.93 -0.24
N GLY A 128 2.20 -13.06 -1.23
CA GLY A 128 1.28 -13.35 -2.32
C GLY A 128 1.79 -14.48 -3.23
N ARG A 129 0.88 -15.16 -3.94
CA ARG A 129 1.20 -16.35 -4.75
C ARG A 129 2.30 -16.14 -5.80
N ALA A 130 2.29 -15.01 -6.49
CA ALA A 130 3.32 -14.68 -7.48
C ALA A 130 4.70 -14.52 -6.81
N ASN A 131 4.74 -13.85 -5.67
CA ASN A 131 5.96 -13.65 -4.91
C ASN A 131 6.47 -14.96 -4.30
N ARG A 132 5.59 -15.80 -3.77
CA ARG A 132 5.94 -17.13 -3.26
C ARG A 132 6.58 -18.02 -4.33
N PHE A 133 6.07 -17.97 -5.56
CA PHE A 133 6.68 -18.66 -6.70
C PHE A 133 8.09 -18.17 -7.03
N LEU A 134 8.35 -16.87 -6.83
CA LEU A 134 9.65 -16.26 -7.12
C LEU A 134 10.64 -16.33 -5.94
N ALA A 135 10.17 -16.47 -4.72
CA ALA A 135 10.95 -16.31 -3.49
C ALA A 135 12.22 -17.16 -3.43
N SER A 136 12.13 -18.44 -3.85
CA SER A 136 13.31 -19.33 -3.89
C SER A 136 14.33 -18.95 -4.97
N ARG A 137 13.94 -18.17 -5.97
CA ARG A 137 14.71 -17.85 -7.18
C ARG A 137 15.37 -16.48 -7.18
N VAL A 138 15.02 -15.64 -6.22
CA VAL A 138 15.58 -14.29 -6.09
C VAL A 138 16.72 -14.26 -5.08
N ASP A 139 17.60 -13.25 -5.17
CA ASP A 139 18.76 -13.11 -4.30
C ASP A 139 18.39 -12.43 -2.98
N ALA A 140 17.46 -11.47 -2.99
CA ALA A 140 16.98 -10.78 -1.79
C ALA A 140 15.48 -10.54 -1.82
N ILE A 141 14.87 -10.51 -0.63
CA ILE A 141 13.45 -10.21 -0.43
C ILE A 141 13.34 -9.02 0.53
N ALA A 142 12.73 -7.94 0.03
CA ALA A 142 12.37 -6.78 0.82
C ALA A 142 10.93 -6.93 1.32
N ALA A 143 10.72 -6.98 2.62
CA ALA A 143 9.38 -7.11 3.19
C ALA A 143 8.87 -5.77 3.72
N GLY A 144 7.64 -5.43 3.37
CA GLY A 144 6.93 -4.27 3.88
C GLY A 144 6.53 -4.41 5.35
N PHE A 145 6.24 -5.64 5.76
CA PHE A 145 5.95 -6.04 7.13
C PHE A 145 6.77 -7.27 7.50
N PRO A 146 6.96 -7.57 8.80
CA PRO A 146 7.58 -8.83 9.21
C PRO A 146 6.86 -10.04 8.59
N LEU A 147 7.63 -10.95 8.01
CA LEU A 147 7.14 -12.22 7.47
C LEU A 147 7.75 -13.35 8.31
N ASP A 148 6.90 -14.25 8.75
CA ASP A 148 7.32 -15.46 9.47
C ASP A 148 7.52 -16.60 8.46
N ASP A 149 8.73 -16.67 7.90
CA ASP A 149 9.13 -17.70 6.92
C ASP A 149 10.61 -18.06 7.15
N ALA A 150 10.82 -19.13 7.90
CA ALA A 150 12.15 -19.59 8.29
C ALA A 150 13.02 -20.00 7.08
N GLU A 151 12.42 -20.50 5.99
CA GLU A 151 13.17 -20.92 4.79
C GLU A 151 13.71 -19.71 4.03
N LEU A 152 13.06 -18.58 4.14
CA LEU A 152 13.46 -17.35 3.46
C LEU A 152 14.25 -16.37 4.34
N ALA A 153 14.42 -16.66 5.63
CA ALA A 153 15.04 -15.78 6.61
C ALA A 153 16.40 -15.21 6.19
N ALA A 154 17.23 -16.04 5.53
CA ALA A 154 18.56 -15.61 5.06
C ALA A 154 18.53 -14.56 3.93
N LYS A 155 17.42 -14.46 3.19
CA LYS A 155 17.23 -13.52 2.08
C LYS A 155 16.32 -12.35 2.43
N LEU A 156 15.64 -12.42 3.59
CA LEU A 156 14.58 -11.51 3.97
C LEU A 156 15.14 -10.31 4.75
N THR A 157 14.74 -9.12 4.33
CA THR A 157 15.03 -7.86 5.03
C THR A 157 13.75 -7.06 5.17
N VAL A 158 13.36 -6.71 6.39
CA VAL A 158 12.21 -5.83 6.63
C VAL A 158 12.62 -4.39 6.32
N THR A 159 12.22 -3.89 5.16
CA THR A 159 12.49 -2.51 4.72
C THR A 159 11.36 -1.55 5.06
N GLY A 160 10.18 -2.06 5.36
CA GLY A 160 8.95 -1.29 5.33
C GLY A 160 8.42 -1.12 3.90
N ASN A 161 7.22 -0.60 3.79
CA ASN A 161 6.60 -0.27 2.49
C ASN A 161 6.99 1.14 2.05
N PRO A 162 7.60 1.32 0.88
CA PRO A 162 7.88 2.64 0.33
C PRO A 162 6.62 3.48 0.18
N LEU A 163 6.64 4.68 0.75
CA LEU A 163 5.50 5.59 0.76
C LEU A 163 5.60 6.63 -0.36
N ARG A 164 4.45 7.05 -0.87
CA ARG A 164 4.35 8.14 -1.85
C ARG A 164 4.81 9.47 -1.23
N PRO A 165 5.32 10.42 -2.03
CA PRO A 165 5.72 11.73 -1.53
C PRO A 165 4.63 12.46 -0.73
N LYS A 166 3.36 12.37 -1.17
CA LYS A 166 2.21 12.94 -0.44
C LYS A 166 2.00 12.33 0.94
N ALA A 167 2.24 11.02 1.10
CA ALA A 167 2.12 10.35 2.38
C ALA A 167 3.28 10.71 3.32
N LEU A 168 4.49 10.86 2.78
CA LEU A 168 5.64 11.34 3.55
C LEU A 168 5.45 12.80 4.01
N ALA A 169 4.92 13.68 3.17
CA ALA A 169 4.58 15.04 3.54
C ALA A 169 3.54 15.06 4.67
N ALA A 170 2.46 14.29 4.54
CA ALA A 170 1.43 14.15 5.56
C ALA A 170 1.96 13.56 6.88
N ALA A 171 2.99 12.70 6.82
CA ALA A 171 3.64 12.17 8.02
C ALA A 171 4.41 13.22 8.83
N GLY A 172 4.75 14.35 8.23
CA GLY A 172 5.33 15.52 8.91
C GLY A 172 4.30 16.46 9.52
N GLU A 173 3.01 16.29 9.24
CA GLU A 173 1.96 17.14 9.78
C GLU A 173 1.71 16.86 11.28
N PRO A 174 1.43 17.89 12.09
CA PRO A 174 1.10 17.69 13.49
C PRO A 174 -0.18 16.90 13.69
N TYR A 175 -0.35 16.32 14.87
CA TYR A 175 -1.63 15.73 15.26
C TYR A 175 -2.70 16.82 15.34
N PRO A 176 -3.97 16.54 14.94
CA PRO A 176 -5.03 17.53 14.96
C PRO A 176 -5.23 18.20 16.32
N ALA A 177 -5.36 19.52 16.33
CA ALA A 177 -5.59 20.26 17.53
C ALA A 177 -6.96 19.93 18.17
N GLU A 178 -7.04 20.05 19.50
CA GLU A 178 -8.29 19.91 20.26
C GLU A 178 -9.09 21.23 20.16
N ASP A 179 -9.78 21.44 19.05
CA ASP A 179 -10.61 22.61 18.76
C ASP A 179 -12.12 22.37 19.01
N GLY A 180 -12.43 21.32 19.77
CA GLY A 180 -13.80 20.89 20.03
C GLY A 180 -14.42 20.03 18.95
N ARG A 181 -13.81 19.90 17.78
CA ARG A 181 -14.28 19.05 16.68
C ARG A 181 -13.68 17.64 16.75
N LEU A 182 -14.45 16.67 16.31
CA LEU A 182 -14.07 15.26 16.22
C LEU A 182 -13.98 14.86 14.75
N ARG A 183 -12.76 14.68 14.22
CA ARG A 183 -12.52 14.42 12.81
C ARG A 183 -12.36 12.92 12.55
N LEU A 184 -13.28 12.40 11.75
CA LEU A 184 -13.32 10.98 11.35
C LEU A 184 -13.08 10.85 9.85
N LEU A 185 -12.07 10.07 9.46
CA LEU A 185 -11.86 9.67 8.06
C LEU A 185 -12.34 8.24 7.84
N VAL A 186 -13.10 8.04 6.78
CA VAL A 186 -13.58 6.71 6.36
C VAL A 186 -13.14 6.40 4.94
N THR A 187 -12.39 5.32 4.74
CA THR A 187 -11.90 4.94 3.41
C THR A 187 -12.00 3.44 3.14
N GLY A 188 -12.44 3.10 1.95
CA GLY A 188 -12.54 1.72 1.47
C GLY A 188 -11.35 1.25 0.64
N GLY A 189 -10.30 2.08 0.48
CA GLY A 189 -9.19 1.82 -0.45
C GLY A 189 -9.51 2.22 -1.89
N SER A 190 -8.67 1.80 -2.86
CA SER A 190 -8.70 2.29 -4.25
C SER A 190 -10.03 2.13 -4.99
N GLN A 191 -10.85 1.14 -4.61
CA GLN A 191 -12.13 0.84 -5.26
C GLN A 191 -13.35 1.24 -4.41
N GLY A 192 -13.12 1.83 -3.23
CA GLY A 192 -14.15 2.02 -2.24
C GLY A 192 -14.66 0.68 -1.64
N ALA A 193 -15.40 0.74 -0.55
CA ALA A 193 -15.97 -0.45 0.08
C ALA A 193 -17.42 -0.19 0.49
N ARG A 194 -18.35 -0.94 -0.09
CA ARG A 194 -19.80 -0.80 0.17
C ARG A 194 -20.12 -0.92 1.67
N VAL A 195 -19.46 -1.84 2.38
CA VAL A 195 -19.66 -2.01 3.82
C VAL A 195 -19.44 -0.72 4.63
N MET A 196 -18.53 0.16 4.19
CA MET A 196 -18.34 1.45 4.85
C MET A 196 -19.56 2.36 4.66
N ALA A 197 -20.15 2.36 3.46
CA ALA A 197 -21.37 3.12 3.16
C ALA A 197 -22.63 2.54 3.83
N ASP A 198 -22.66 1.23 4.08
CA ASP A 198 -23.79 0.57 4.73
C ASP A 198 -23.77 0.74 6.26
N ILE A 199 -22.60 0.70 6.87
CA ILE A 199 -22.46 0.61 8.33
C ILE A 199 -22.15 1.96 8.99
N VAL A 200 -21.18 2.72 8.46
CA VAL A 200 -20.67 3.90 9.16
C VAL A 200 -21.72 5.01 9.30
N PRO A 201 -22.49 5.39 8.28
CA PRO A 201 -23.50 6.44 8.41
C PRO A 201 -24.58 6.10 9.45
N ALA A 202 -25.04 4.84 9.45
CA ALA A 202 -26.04 4.36 10.41
C ALA A 202 -25.49 4.34 11.86
N ALA A 203 -24.22 3.96 12.03
CA ALA A 203 -23.56 3.98 13.32
C ALA A 203 -23.40 5.41 13.88
N VAL A 204 -23.02 6.34 13.00
CA VAL A 204 -22.87 7.76 13.35
C VAL A 204 -24.23 8.38 13.72
N ALA A 205 -25.28 8.09 12.95
CA ALA A 205 -26.62 8.58 13.26
C ALA A 205 -27.16 8.11 14.63
N ALA A 206 -26.69 6.95 15.10
CA ALA A 206 -27.05 6.39 16.41
C ALA A 206 -26.20 6.91 17.59
N LEU A 207 -25.22 7.79 17.35
CA LEU A 207 -24.42 8.39 18.44
C LEU A 207 -25.26 9.41 19.25
N PRO A 208 -24.89 9.66 20.52
CA PRO A 208 -25.44 10.78 21.29
C PRO A 208 -25.30 12.11 20.55
N GLU A 209 -26.29 12.99 20.68
CA GLU A 209 -26.36 14.28 19.98
C GLU A 209 -25.11 15.15 20.24
N GLU A 210 -24.63 15.17 21.48
CA GLU A 210 -23.42 15.90 21.89
C GLU A 210 -22.17 15.48 21.11
N LEU A 211 -22.02 14.20 20.80
CA LEU A 211 -20.92 13.72 19.97
C LEU A 211 -21.16 14.00 18.49
N ARG A 212 -22.41 13.80 18.01
CA ARG A 212 -22.75 14.06 16.60
C ARG A 212 -22.50 15.51 16.21
N GLY A 213 -22.92 16.46 17.05
CA GLY A 213 -22.76 17.90 16.79
C GLY A 213 -21.30 18.36 16.68
N ARG A 214 -20.36 17.55 17.18
CA ARG A 214 -18.92 17.82 17.09
C ARG A 214 -18.24 17.10 15.93
N LEU A 215 -18.91 16.12 15.30
CA LEU A 215 -18.31 15.31 14.25
C LEU A 215 -18.13 16.08 12.94
N VAL A 216 -16.97 15.91 12.34
CA VAL A 216 -16.67 16.28 10.96
C VAL A 216 -16.15 15.02 10.26
N ILE A 217 -16.89 14.58 9.26
CA ILE A 217 -16.62 13.31 8.57
C ILE A 217 -16.10 13.57 7.17
N VAL A 218 -15.03 12.87 6.80
CA VAL A 218 -14.61 12.72 5.41
C VAL A 218 -14.77 11.24 5.05
N GLN A 219 -15.65 10.93 4.10
CA GLN A 219 -15.91 9.54 3.74
C GLN A 219 -15.78 9.30 2.24
N GLN A 220 -14.94 8.36 1.87
CA GLN A 220 -14.94 7.80 0.53
C GLN A 220 -16.19 6.94 0.33
N THR A 221 -16.99 7.29 -0.69
CA THR A 221 -18.26 6.65 -0.96
C THR A 221 -18.38 6.38 -2.46
N ARG A 222 -18.78 5.18 -2.85
CA ARG A 222 -19.00 4.85 -4.26
C ARG A 222 -20.09 5.72 -4.87
N PRO A 223 -20.04 6.03 -6.18
CA PRO A 223 -21.05 6.85 -6.82
C PRO A 223 -22.51 6.37 -6.58
N GLU A 224 -22.72 5.05 -6.63
CA GLU A 224 -24.02 4.42 -6.42
C GLU A 224 -24.56 4.56 -4.98
N ASP A 225 -23.72 4.75 -4.00
CA ASP A 225 -24.07 4.89 -2.58
C ASP A 225 -24.17 6.36 -2.12
N MET A 226 -23.70 7.32 -2.95
CA MET A 226 -23.49 8.72 -2.56
C MET A 226 -24.75 9.39 -2.02
N ALA A 227 -25.88 9.29 -2.76
CA ALA A 227 -27.14 9.92 -2.38
C ALA A 227 -27.69 9.37 -1.06
N ARG A 228 -27.60 8.05 -0.87
CA ARG A 228 -28.08 7.36 0.33
C ARG A 228 -27.25 7.76 1.56
N VAL A 229 -25.93 7.75 1.43
CA VAL A 229 -25.02 8.12 2.52
C VAL A 229 -25.21 9.58 2.92
N LYS A 230 -25.32 10.47 1.92
CA LYS A 230 -25.58 11.89 2.17
C LYS A 230 -26.89 12.11 2.94
N ALA A 231 -27.98 11.47 2.52
CA ALA A 231 -29.29 11.61 3.18
C ALA A 231 -29.23 11.16 4.66
N ILE A 232 -28.46 10.13 5.00
CA ILE A 232 -28.31 9.67 6.40
C ILE A 232 -27.56 10.71 7.24
N TYR A 233 -26.45 11.27 6.73
CA TYR A 233 -25.69 12.29 7.47
C TYR A 233 -26.47 13.60 7.60
N ASP A 234 -27.17 14.04 6.56
CA ASP A 234 -28.02 15.23 6.59
C ASP A 234 -29.16 15.06 7.63
N GLY A 235 -29.82 13.90 7.65
CA GLY A 235 -30.86 13.55 8.61
C GLY A 235 -30.37 13.46 10.06
N ALA A 236 -29.08 13.15 10.25
CA ALA A 236 -28.42 13.10 11.55
C ALA A 236 -27.78 14.45 11.97
N ALA A 237 -27.90 15.50 11.14
CA ALA A 237 -27.26 16.81 11.31
C ALA A 237 -25.73 16.72 11.51
N VAL A 238 -25.06 15.81 10.76
CA VAL A 238 -23.61 15.60 10.83
C VAL A 238 -22.94 16.21 9.59
N ALA A 239 -21.89 17.02 9.81
CA ALA A 239 -21.10 17.58 8.72
C ALA A 239 -20.27 16.47 8.04
N ALA A 240 -20.56 16.19 6.77
CA ALA A 240 -19.86 15.14 6.01
C ALA A 240 -19.43 15.61 4.62
N GLU A 241 -18.17 15.42 4.29
CA GLU A 241 -17.64 15.53 2.93
C GLU A 241 -17.55 14.14 2.30
N LEU A 242 -18.24 13.96 1.17
CA LEU A 242 -18.30 12.68 0.47
C LEU A 242 -17.68 12.81 -0.92
N ALA A 243 -16.82 11.88 -1.29
CA ALA A 243 -16.28 11.76 -2.64
C ALA A 243 -16.00 10.31 -3.00
N SER A 244 -16.01 9.98 -4.28
CA SER A 244 -15.64 8.64 -4.75
C SER A 244 -14.13 8.39 -4.69
N PHE A 245 -13.35 9.47 -4.72
CA PHE A 245 -11.90 9.44 -4.66
C PHE A 245 -11.36 10.75 -4.06
N PHE A 246 -10.33 10.63 -3.22
CA PHE A 246 -9.58 11.76 -2.68
C PHE A 246 -8.13 11.69 -3.15
N SER A 247 -7.69 12.66 -3.93
CA SER A 247 -6.29 12.75 -4.41
C SER A 247 -5.30 13.16 -3.32
N ASP A 248 -5.83 13.69 -2.21
CA ASP A 248 -5.14 14.21 -1.02
C ASP A 248 -5.40 13.34 0.23
N LEU A 249 -5.78 12.06 0.03
CA LEU A 249 -6.14 11.15 1.12
C LEU A 249 -5.13 11.11 2.27
N PRO A 250 -3.79 11.10 2.04
CA PRO A 250 -2.82 11.13 3.13
C PRO A 250 -2.92 12.41 3.99
N HIS A 251 -3.13 13.58 3.39
CA HIS A 251 -3.35 14.82 4.12
C HIS A 251 -4.63 14.74 4.98
N ARG A 252 -5.75 14.24 4.41
CA ARG A 252 -7.00 14.03 5.16
C ARG A 252 -6.83 13.02 6.29
N MET A 253 -5.98 12.01 6.08
CA MET A 253 -5.60 11.07 7.14
C MET A 253 -4.86 11.80 8.27
N ALA A 254 -3.93 12.70 7.94
CA ALA A 254 -3.22 13.52 8.93
C ALA A 254 -4.15 14.47 9.71
N GLN A 255 -5.23 14.92 9.11
CA GLN A 255 -6.23 15.79 9.75
C GLN A 255 -7.28 15.03 10.58
N ALA A 256 -7.27 13.69 10.60
CA ALA A 256 -8.22 12.88 11.34
C ALA A 256 -7.68 12.46 12.72
N GLN A 257 -8.51 12.45 13.75
CA GLN A 257 -8.18 11.81 15.03
C GLN A 257 -8.38 10.30 14.98
N LEU A 258 -9.36 9.84 14.19
CA LEU A 258 -9.64 8.41 14.01
C LEU A 258 -9.87 8.10 12.53
N VAL A 259 -9.35 6.96 12.08
CA VAL A 259 -9.55 6.47 10.71
C VAL A 259 -10.26 5.12 10.74
N ILE A 260 -11.34 4.98 9.94
CA ILE A 260 -11.97 3.68 9.67
C ILE A 260 -11.58 3.27 8.25
N ALA A 261 -10.94 2.12 8.10
CA ALA A 261 -10.42 1.73 6.79
C ALA A 261 -10.40 0.22 6.53
N ARG A 262 -10.29 -0.16 5.25
CA ARG A 262 -9.76 -1.46 4.86
C ARG A 262 -8.27 -1.54 5.20
N ALA A 263 -7.74 -2.77 5.36
CA ALA A 263 -6.38 -3.01 5.78
C ALA A 263 -5.44 -3.37 4.60
N GLY A 264 -5.53 -2.65 3.49
CA GLY A 264 -4.55 -2.77 2.41
C GLY A 264 -3.15 -2.34 2.89
N ALA A 265 -2.09 -2.96 2.37
CA ALA A 265 -0.72 -2.72 2.80
C ALA A 265 -0.33 -1.23 2.79
N SER A 266 -0.65 -0.50 1.72
CA SER A 266 -0.39 0.95 1.64
C SER A 266 -1.13 1.73 2.73
N THR A 267 -2.41 1.42 2.96
CA THR A 267 -3.23 2.11 3.99
C THR A 267 -2.65 1.90 5.38
N VAL A 268 -2.28 0.65 5.73
CA VAL A 268 -1.69 0.33 7.04
C VAL A 268 -0.34 1.02 7.21
N SER A 269 0.49 1.04 6.16
CA SER A 269 1.80 1.71 6.19
C SER A 269 1.67 3.23 6.27
N GLU A 270 0.70 3.83 5.58
CA GLU A 270 0.40 5.27 5.66
C GLU A 270 -0.14 5.65 7.06
N LEU A 271 -1.05 4.85 7.64
CA LEU A 271 -1.54 5.03 9.01
C LEU A 271 -0.41 4.99 10.04
N ALA A 272 0.51 4.04 9.89
CA ALA A 272 1.69 3.95 10.74
C ALA A 272 2.59 5.17 10.60
N ALA A 273 2.99 5.53 9.39
CA ALA A 273 3.92 6.62 9.16
C ALA A 273 3.34 8.00 9.53
N ILE A 274 2.06 8.25 9.25
CA ILE A 274 1.36 9.48 9.63
C ILE A 274 1.09 9.50 11.14
N GLY A 275 0.93 8.33 11.76
CA GLY A 275 0.61 8.19 13.18
C GLY A 275 -0.86 8.49 13.46
N ARG A 276 -1.77 7.57 13.08
CA ARG A 276 -3.21 7.75 13.34
C ARG A 276 -3.82 6.48 13.92
N ALA A 277 -4.66 6.67 14.94
CA ALA A 277 -5.48 5.61 15.49
C ALA A 277 -6.47 5.10 14.43
N ALA A 278 -6.71 3.80 14.38
CA ALA A 278 -7.60 3.24 13.36
C ALA A 278 -8.51 2.13 13.88
N ILE A 279 -9.67 2.01 13.21
CA ILE A 279 -10.49 0.80 13.18
C ILE A 279 -10.30 0.18 11.78
N LEU A 280 -9.66 -0.97 11.73
CA LEU A 280 -9.38 -1.67 10.49
C LEU A 280 -10.38 -2.81 10.28
N VAL A 281 -11.00 -2.81 9.10
CA VAL A 281 -11.96 -3.84 8.69
C VAL A 281 -11.38 -4.59 7.49
N PRO A 282 -10.63 -5.68 7.70
CA PRO A 282 -10.04 -6.46 6.61
C PRO A 282 -11.09 -6.97 5.64
N LEU A 283 -10.74 -7.06 4.36
CA LEU A 283 -11.61 -7.64 3.35
C LEU A 283 -11.78 -9.14 3.61
N PRO A 284 -13.02 -9.64 3.80
CA PRO A 284 -13.25 -11.07 3.97
C PRO A 284 -12.91 -11.80 2.66
N HIS A 285 -12.50 -13.06 2.76
CA HIS A 285 -12.22 -13.95 1.62
C HIS A 285 -11.16 -13.42 0.63
N ALA A 286 -10.28 -12.50 1.05
CA ALA A 286 -9.08 -12.20 0.29
C ALA A 286 -8.29 -13.50 0.07
N LEU A 287 -7.85 -13.74 -1.18
CA LEU A 287 -7.29 -15.04 -1.60
C LEU A 287 -6.13 -15.53 -0.73
N ASP A 288 -5.40 -14.62 -0.11
CA ASP A 288 -4.22 -14.91 0.72
C ASP A 288 -4.36 -14.32 2.13
N GLN A 289 -5.57 -13.86 2.55
CA GLN A 289 -5.84 -13.20 3.85
C GLN A 289 -4.87 -12.06 4.17
N ASP A 290 -4.33 -11.42 3.14
CA ASP A 290 -3.32 -10.38 3.20
C ASP A 290 -3.73 -9.20 4.09
N GLN A 291 -4.99 -8.75 4.02
CA GLN A 291 -5.47 -7.62 4.82
C GLN A 291 -5.55 -7.93 6.32
N ALA A 292 -5.88 -9.17 6.70
CA ALA A 292 -5.88 -9.57 8.10
C ALA A 292 -4.46 -9.54 8.68
N SER A 293 -3.48 -10.04 7.93
CA SER A 293 -2.06 -10.01 8.31
C SER A 293 -1.51 -8.57 8.38
N ASN A 294 -1.87 -7.71 7.42
CA ASN A 294 -1.49 -6.30 7.45
C ASN A 294 -2.06 -5.59 8.69
N ALA A 295 -3.34 -5.81 8.98
CA ALA A 295 -4.00 -5.20 10.14
C ALA A 295 -3.39 -5.66 11.47
N ALA A 296 -2.93 -6.90 11.55
CA ALA A 296 -2.34 -7.47 12.76
C ALA A 296 -1.11 -6.70 13.23
N VAL A 297 -0.35 -6.09 12.31
CA VAL A 297 0.84 -5.27 12.62
C VAL A 297 0.47 -4.09 13.52
N LEU A 298 -0.51 -3.27 13.14
CA LEU A 298 -0.95 -2.14 13.96
C LEU A 298 -1.77 -2.57 15.19
N LYS A 299 -2.50 -3.69 15.10
CA LYS A 299 -3.19 -4.28 16.26
C LYS A 299 -2.18 -4.65 17.35
N ALA A 300 -1.08 -5.28 17.00
CA ALA A 300 -0.05 -5.72 17.94
C ALA A 300 0.58 -4.56 18.74
N THR A 301 0.66 -3.36 18.15
CA THR A 301 1.14 -2.16 18.85
C THR A 301 0.07 -1.51 19.72
N GLY A 302 -1.19 -1.89 19.59
CA GLY A 302 -2.34 -1.23 20.20
C GLY A 302 -2.75 0.08 19.52
N ALA A 303 -2.21 0.38 18.34
CA ALA A 303 -2.55 1.56 17.54
C ALA A 303 -3.89 1.42 16.82
N ALA A 304 -4.26 0.21 16.44
CA ALA A 304 -5.49 -0.08 15.71
C ALA A 304 -6.32 -1.18 16.37
N GLU A 305 -7.62 -1.09 16.17
CA GLU A 305 -8.57 -2.17 16.40
C GLU A 305 -8.88 -2.88 15.10
N VAL A 306 -8.92 -4.20 15.13
CA VAL A 306 -9.25 -5.00 13.96
C VAL A 306 -10.60 -5.65 14.19
N VAL A 307 -11.55 -5.34 13.31
CA VAL A 307 -12.92 -5.84 13.36
C VAL A 307 -13.20 -6.68 12.12
N ARG A 308 -13.64 -7.91 12.29
CA ARG A 308 -14.08 -8.75 11.17
C ARG A 308 -15.31 -8.13 10.53
N GLN A 309 -15.43 -8.22 9.21
CA GLN A 309 -16.56 -7.58 8.51
C GLN A 309 -17.93 -8.07 9.00
N GLU A 310 -18.05 -9.33 9.42
CA GLU A 310 -19.28 -9.91 9.98
C GLU A 310 -19.68 -9.30 11.34
N ASP A 311 -18.68 -8.85 12.12
CA ASP A 311 -18.87 -8.20 13.42
C ASP A 311 -19.03 -6.68 13.29
N PHE A 312 -18.71 -6.12 12.10
CA PHE A 312 -18.78 -4.69 11.82
C PHE A 312 -20.22 -4.26 11.55
N THR A 313 -20.99 -4.05 12.63
CA THR A 313 -22.40 -3.66 12.61
C THR A 313 -22.59 -2.22 13.07
N PRO A 314 -23.70 -1.54 12.71
CA PRO A 314 -23.99 -0.18 13.19
C PRO A 314 -24.00 -0.08 14.72
N ARG A 315 -24.59 -1.05 15.40
CA ARG A 315 -24.65 -1.10 16.87
C ARG A 315 -23.27 -1.21 17.51
N PHE A 316 -22.45 -2.14 17.01
CA PHE A 316 -21.07 -2.31 17.49
C PHE A 316 -20.28 -1.02 17.29
N LEU A 317 -20.30 -0.49 16.06
CA LEU A 317 -19.51 0.67 15.69
C LEU A 317 -19.95 1.93 16.45
N SER A 318 -21.24 2.16 16.62
CA SER A 318 -21.75 3.31 17.41
C SER A 318 -21.25 3.28 18.85
N GLY A 319 -21.37 2.14 19.52
CA GLY A 319 -20.85 2.00 20.89
C GLY A 319 -19.34 2.20 20.96
N ARG A 320 -18.59 1.70 19.94
CA ARG A 320 -17.14 1.84 19.93
C ARG A 320 -16.69 3.27 19.63
N LEU A 321 -17.35 3.94 18.68
CA LEU A 321 -17.10 5.35 18.38
C LEU A 321 -17.39 6.25 19.60
N ALA A 322 -18.50 6.01 20.30
CA ALA A 322 -18.82 6.77 21.52
C ALA A 322 -17.70 6.67 22.56
N GLN A 323 -17.15 5.48 22.78
CA GLN A 323 -16.01 5.30 23.70
C GLN A 323 -14.73 5.99 23.24
N LEU A 324 -14.32 5.77 21.99
CA LEU A 324 -13.07 6.31 21.46
C LEU A 324 -13.07 7.82 21.32
N LEU A 325 -14.19 8.40 20.85
CA LEU A 325 -14.31 9.84 20.65
C LEU A 325 -14.54 10.63 21.95
N SER A 326 -14.90 9.96 23.03
CA SER A 326 -14.96 10.56 24.37
C SER A 326 -13.62 10.59 25.10
N ASP A 327 -12.59 9.89 24.58
CA ASP A 327 -11.26 9.81 25.18
C ASP A 327 -10.18 10.20 24.17
N LEU A 328 -10.08 11.50 23.89
CA LEU A 328 -9.07 12.04 22.95
C LEU A 328 -7.62 11.78 23.38
N PRO A 329 -7.26 11.85 24.68
CA PRO A 329 -5.93 11.47 25.14
C PRO A 329 -5.58 10.01 24.76
N GLN A 330 -6.52 9.06 24.89
CA GLN A 330 -6.30 7.67 24.50
C GLN A 330 -6.13 7.54 22.98
N LEU A 331 -6.92 8.28 22.17
CA LEU A 331 -6.74 8.31 20.71
C LEU A 331 -5.36 8.85 20.33
N HIS A 332 -4.90 9.89 20.98
CA HIS A 332 -3.57 10.44 20.76
C HIS A 332 -2.48 9.42 21.13
N ALA A 333 -2.59 8.78 22.28
CA ALA A 333 -1.65 7.73 22.70
C ALA A 333 -1.59 6.56 21.69
N ARG A 334 -2.74 6.19 21.08
CA ARG A 334 -2.78 5.19 19.99
C ARG A 334 -2.11 5.70 18.72
N ALA A 335 -2.28 6.98 18.40
CA ALA A 335 -1.65 7.61 17.26
C ALA A 335 -0.11 7.61 17.39
N GLU A 336 0.41 7.90 18.58
CA GLU A 336 1.85 7.80 18.88
C GLU A 336 2.38 6.38 18.72
N LYS A 337 1.62 5.37 19.15
CA LYS A 337 1.97 3.95 18.90
C LYS A 337 2.01 3.61 17.44
N ALA A 338 1.07 4.12 16.62
CA ALA A 338 1.11 3.98 15.18
C ALA A 338 2.37 4.60 14.60
N LYS A 339 2.67 5.85 15.01
CA LYS A 339 3.86 6.60 14.56
C LYS A 339 5.16 5.87 14.85
N ALA A 340 5.29 5.30 16.05
CA ALA A 340 6.45 4.52 16.46
C ALA A 340 6.66 3.25 15.64
N ALA A 341 5.58 2.67 15.08
CA ALA A 341 5.64 1.50 14.19
C ALA A 341 5.88 1.87 12.72
N GLY A 342 5.81 3.16 12.37
CA GLY A 342 5.94 3.64 11.00
C GLY A 342 7.39 3.59 10.50
N VAL A 343 7.58 3.28 9.23
CA VAL A 343 8.88 3.25 8.56
C VAL A 343 8.87 4.30 7.45
N ALA A 344 9.19 5.55 7.80
CA ALA A 344 9.16 6.67 6.86
C ALA A 344 10.31 6.60 5.83
N ASP A 345 11.42 5.98 6.18
CA ASP A 345 12.61 5.81 5.33
C ASP A 345 12.61 4.50 4.51
N ALA A 346 11.46 3.84 4.37
CA ALA A 346 11.32 2.55 3.68
C ALA A 346 11.86 2.57 2.24
N ALA A 347 11.66 3.67 1.50
CA ALA A 347 12.19 3.80 0.14
C ALA A 347 13.72 3.84 0.11
N GLU A 348 14.34 4.49 1.10
CA GLU A 348 15.80 4.57 1.23
C GLU A 348 16.39 3.20 1.63
N ARG A 349 15.76 2.51 2.58
CA ARG A 349 16.16 1.13 2.97
C ARG A 349 16.06 0.16 1.80
N LEU A 350 14.99 0.25 1.01
CA LEU A 350 14.83 -0.57 -0.18
C LEU A 350 15.86 -0.22 -1.25
N ALA A 351 16.20 1.07 -1.45
CA ALA A 351 17.26 1.50 -2.36
C ALA A 351 18.63 0.96 -1.93
N GLU A 352 18.93 0.98 -0.64
CA GLU A 352 20.17 0.41 -0.10
C GLU A 352 20.27 -1.09 -0.30
N LEU A 353 19.19 -1.83 -0.01
CA LEU A 353 19.12 -3.27 -0.28
C LEU A 353 19.33 -3.56 -1.77
N THR A 354 18.66 -2.79 -2.64
CA THR A 354 18.76 -2.92 -4.09
C THR A 354 20.20 -2.72 -4.58
N LEU A 355 20.86 -1.65 -4.16
CA LEU A 355 22.24 -1.35 -4.57
C LEU A 355 23.24 -2.34 -3.99
N ARG A 356 23.06 -2.78 -2.75
CA ARG A 356 23.88 -3.83 -2.14
C ARG A 356 23.77 -5.15 -2.90
N THR A 357 22.57 -5.57 -3.28
CA THR A 357 22.33 -6.78 -4.08
C THR A 357 22.96 -6.65 -5.48
N ALA A 358 22.98 -5.45 -6.05
CA ALA A 358 23.65 -5.15 -7.31
C ALA A 358 25.18 -5.11 -7.22
N GLY A 359 25.80 -5.23 -6.04
CA GLY A 359 27.24 -5.04 -5.83
C GLY A 359 27.71 -3.59 -6.07
N VAL A 360 26.80 -2.62 -6.09
CA VAL A 360 27.06 -1.20 -6.29
C VAL A 360 27.25 -0.52 -4.93
N ARG A 361 28.41 0.10 -4.69
CA ARG A 361 28.59 0.92 -3.49
C ARG A 361 27.68 2.16 -3.59
N PRO A 362 26.80 2.42 -2.61
CA PRO A 362 26.01 3.62 -2.62
C PRO A 362 26.92 4.85 -2.55
N ALA A 363 26.77 5.78 -3.49
CA ALA A 363 27.35 7.11 -3.31
C ALA A 363 26.70 7.74 -2.07
N ALA A 364 27.48 8.45 -1.25
CA ALA A 364 26.94 9.16 -0.09
C ALA A 364 25.80 10.09 -0.56
N VAL A 365 24.64 9.94 0.07
CA VAL A 365 23.48 10.79 -0.23
C VAL A 365 23.85 12.22 0.16
N ALA A 366 23.89 13.14 -0.81
CA ALA A 366 23.99 14.55 -0.49
C ALA A 366 22.78 14.95 0.38
N PRO A 367 22.97 15.66 1.50
CA PRO A 367 21.86 16.08 2.34
C PRO A 367 20.86 16.86 1.48
N ALA A 368 19.57 16.55 1.64
CA ALA A 368 18.49 17.28 0.97
C ALA A 368 18.64 18.75 1.34
N ARG A 369 18.82 19.61 0.34
CA ARG A 369 18.69 21.06 0.54
C ARG A 369 17.22 21.31 0.89
N ILE A 370 16.99 21.72 2.14
CA ILE A 370 15.71 22.17 2.69
C ILE A 370 15.28 23.44 1.95
#